data_6f501e969e2cb2b3d00b1d00979c25f4
#
_entry.id   6f501e969e2cb2b3d00b1d00979c25f4
#
_cell.length_a   1.000
_cell.length_b   1.000
_cell.length_c   1.000
_cell.angle_alpha   90.00
_cell.angle_beta   90.00
_cell.angle_gamma   90.00
#
_symmetry.space_group_name_H-M   'P 1'
#
loop_
_entity.id
_entity.type
_entity.pdbx_description
1 polymer ?
#
loop_
_entity_poly.entity_id
_entity_poly.type
_entity_poly.pdbx_seq_one_letter_code
_entity_poly.pdbx_strand_id
1 'polypeptide(L)'
;AAVATQRRVARPREPEAMAIDDVSGSDKENRDLAADQAREAKRVRMTHEAAPAAPTQRAKDEGWEDLDKDDADDPLMVAEYVEEIFAYMRQVEMQCMPNGSYMNLQRDLNWHLRGVLADWLIETHAKFRLLPETLFLALNIVDRFLSMRTISLSKLQLVGVTALFIAAKYEEVLCPSIQNFMYVADGGY
;
A
#
# COMPACT_ATOMS: atom_id res chain seq x y z
N ALA A 1 26.99 -22.20 -62.87
CA ALA A 1 25.59 -22.13 -62.54
C ALA A 1 25.43 -22.27 -61.01
N ALA A 2 25.30 -21.15 -60.28
CA ALA A 2 25.07 -21.12 -58.84
C ALA A 2 23.60 -20.78 -58.62
N VAL A 3 22.87 -21.72 -57.99
CA VAL A 3 21.48 -21.56 -57.60
C VAL A 3 21.47 -20.87 -56.24
N ALA A 4 20.98 -19.63 -56.21
CA ALA A 4 20.77 -18.89 -54.98
C ALA A 4 19.48 -19.32 -54.30
N THR A 5 19.59 -20.00 -53.15
CA THR A 5 18.46 -20.38 -52.29
C THR A 5 18.05 -19.18 -51.44
N GLN A 6 16.95 -18.55 -51.81
CA GLN A 6 16.32 -17.48 -50.98
C GLN A 6 15.73 -18.08 -49.70
N ARG A 7 16.34 -17.78 -48.57
CA ARG A 7 15.73 -18.00 -47.22
C ARG A 7 14.55 -17.05 -47.03
N ARG A 8 13.33 -17.63 -46.99
CA ARG A 8 12.12 -16.91 -46.53
C ARG A 8 12.30 -16.58 -45.04
N VAL A 9 12.42 -15.30 -44.72
CA VAL A 9 12.32 -14.75 -43.34
C VAL A 9 10.86 -14.84 -42.92
N ALA A 10 10.57 -15.64 -41.91
CA ALA A 10 9.24 -15.70 -41.28
C ALA A 10 8.93 -14.39 -40.61
N ARG A 11 7.76 -13.80 -40.90
CA ARG A 11 7.22 -12.65 -40.19
C ARG A 11 6.97 -13.01 -38.73
N PRO A 12 7.25 -12.10 -37.76
CA PRO A 12 6.85 -12.29 -36.38
C PRO A 12 5.31 -12.37 -36.31
N ARG A 13 4.79 -13.34 -35.58
CA ARG A 13 3.37 -13.39 -35.23
C ARG A 13 3.08 -12.24 -34.30
N GLU A 14 2.06 -11.44 -34.63
CA GLU A 14 1.44 -10.50 -33.72
C GLU A 14 0.90 -11.25 -32.49
N PRO A 15 1.06 -10.72 -31.27
CA PRO A 15 0.45 -11.34 -30.11
C PRO A 15 -1.07 -11.25 -30.25
N GLU A 16 -1.74 -12.42 -30.22
CA GLU A 16 -3.20 -12.51 -30.11
C GLU A 16 -3.64 -11.71 -28.89
N ALA A 17 -4.51 -10.73 -29.12
CA ALA A 17 -5.18 -10.00 -28.06
C ALA A 17 -5.94 -11.00 -27.19
N MET A 18 -5.51 -11.17 -25.93
CA MET A 18 -6.29 -11.90 -24.94
C MET A 18 -7.68 -11.28 -24.89
N ALA A 19 -8.70 -12.09 -25.15
CA ALA A 19 -10.07 -11.72 -24.95
C ALA A 19 -10.25 -11.30 -23.48
N ILE A 20 -10.69 -10.07 -23.29
CA ILE A 20 -11.10 -9.55 -21.98
C ILE A 20 -12.47 -10.17 -21.72
N ASP A 21 -12.47 -11.33 -21.02
CA ASP A 21 -13.71 -11.91 -20.52
C ASP A 21 -14.34 -10.94 -19.51
N ASP A 22 -15.55 -10.57 -19.84
CA ASP A 22 -16.64 -9.94 -19.09
C ASP A 22 -16.32 -9.41 -17.67
N VAL A 23 -15.79 -8.17 -17.62
CA VAL A 23 -15.50 -7.41 -16.40
C VAL A 23 -16.79 -6.84 -15.76
N SER A 24 -17.95 -7.00 -16.39
CA SER A 24 -19.21 -6.32 -15.99
C SER A 24 -19.78 -6.79 -14.65
N GLY A 25 -19.56 -8.04 -14.24
CA GLY A 25 -20.02 -8.60 -12.96
C GLY A 25 -19.21 -8.08 -11.76
N SER A 26 -17.88 -8.02 -11.90
CA SER A 26 -17.00 -7.60 -10.80
C SER A 26 -17.09 -6.09 -10.50
N ASP A 27 -17.41 -5.28 -11.50
CA ASP A 27 -17.55 -3.82 -11.32
C ASP A 27 -18.82 -3.43 -10.56
N LYS A 28 -19.90 -4.19 -10.70
CA LYS A 28 -21.14 -3.96 -9.96
C LYS A 28 -20.96 -4.35 -8.48
N GLU A 29 -20.41 -5.53 -8.20
CA GLU A 29 -20.10 -5.96 -6.83
C GLU A 29 -19.11 -5.02 -6.13
N ASN A 30 -18.09 -4.53 -6.84
CA ASN A 30 -17.14 -3.56 -6.29
C ASN A 30 -17.77 -2.18 -6.01
N ARG A 31 -18.78 -1.75 -6.80
CA ARG A 31 -19.55 -0.52 -6.52
C ARG A 31 -20.42 -0.67 -5.29
N ASP A 32 -21.08 -1.82 -5.12
CA ASP A 32 -21.94 -2.08 -3.97
C ASP A 32 -21.11 -2.17 -2.67
N LEU A 33 -19.92 -2.80 -2.72
CA LEU A 33 -18.95 -2.83 -1.63
C LEU A 33 -18.45 -1.42 -1.25
N ALA A 34 -18.14 -0.58 -2.24
CA ALA A 34 -17.70 0.78 -2.00
C ALA A 34 -18.82 1.65 -1.38
N ALA A 35 -20.09 1.42 -1.76
CA ALA A 35 -21.24 2.11 -1.20
C ALA A 35 -21.51 1.72 0.26
N ASP A 36 -21.38 0.44 0.59
CA ASP A 36 -21.56 -0.04 1.97
C ASP A 36 -20.42 0.41 2.89
N GLN A 37 -19.19 0.43 2.39
CA GLN A 37 -18.04 0.97 3.12
C GLN A 37 -18.15 2.48 3.36
N ALA A 38 -18.67 3.23 2.37
CA ALA A 38 -18.92 4.66 2.52
C ALA A 38 -20.01 4.94 3.59
N ARG A 39 -21.03 4.08 3.69
CA ARG A 39 -22.06 4.15 4.74
C ARG A 39 -21.49 3.83 6.12
N GLU A 40 -20.65 2.78 6.23
CA GLU A 40 -19.99 2.40 7.48
C GLU A 40 -19.00 3.47 7.94
N ALA A 41 -18.18 4.02 7.03
CA ALA A 41 -17.28 5.13 7.32
C ALA A 41 -18.04 6.40 7.77
N LYS A 42 -19.23 6.66 7.19
CA LYS A 42 -20.09 7.77 7.61
C LYS A 42 -20.70 7.52 8.99
N ARG A 43 -21.06 6.26 9.30
CA ARG A 43 -21.59 5.86 10.62
C ARG A 43 -20.50 5.98 11.71
N VAL A 44 -19.27 5.54 11.41
CA VAL A 44 -18.11 5.70 12.32
C VAL A 44 -17.80 7.18 12.54
N ARG A 45 -17.89 8.03 11.50
CA ARG A 45 -17.73 9.48 11.65
C ARG A 45 -18.74 10.12 12.60
N MET A 46 -20.00 9.67 12.57
CA MET A 46 -21.05 10.20 13.44
C MET A 46 -20.91 9.77 14.91
N THR A 47 -20.21 8.66 15.18
CA THR A 47 -19.96 8.19 16.56
C THR A 47 -18.68 8.75 17.19
N HIS A 48 -17.79 9.37 16.40
CA HIS A 48 -16.49 9.90 16.84
C HIS A 48 -16.37 11.43 16.70
N GLU A 49 -17.47 12.16 16.72
CA GLU A 49 -17.43 13.61 16.93
C GLU A 49 -17.24 13.91 18.44
N ALA A 50 -16.18 13.31 19.01
CA ALA A 50 -15.64 13.75 20.27
C ALA A 50 -14.85 15.04 20.00
N ALA A 51 -15.21 16.12 20.69
CA ALA A 51 -14.51 17.39 20.67
C ALA A 51 -12.99 17.16 20.80
N PRO A 52 -12.15 17.99 20.14
CA PRO A 52 -10.71 17.91 20.31
C PRO A 52 -10.39 17.99 21.80
N ALA A 53 -9.80 16.92 22.33
CA ALA A 53 -9.30 16.94 23.70
C ALA A 53 -8.36 18.15 23.82
N ALA A 54 -8.63 19.02 24.78
CA ALA A 54 -7.73 20.11 25.11
C ALA A 54 -6.32 19.54 25.28
N PRO A 55 -5.24 20.28 24.92
CA PRO A 55 -3.90 19.80 25.04
C PRO A 55 -3.69 19.36 26.50
N THR A 56 -3.56 18.06 26.67
CA THR A 56 -3.25 17.46 27.96
C THR A 56 -1.89 18.01 28.34
N GLN A 57 -1.84 18.85 29.36
CA GLN A 57 -0.57 19.25 30.00
C GLN A 57 0.12 17.93 30.34
N ARG A 58 1.19 17.59 29.59
CA ARG A 58 2.01 16.42 29.87
C ARG A 58 2.45 16.51 31.31
N ALA A 59 2.13 15.48 32.11
CA ALA A 59 2.51 15.41 33.49
C ALA A 59 4.05 15.48 33.55
N LYS A 60 4.55 16.52 34.23
CA LYS A 60 5.96 16.63 34.53
C LYS A 60 6.28 15.50 35.52
N ASP A 61 7.20 14.62 35.14
CA ASP A 61 7.81 13.53 35.93
C ASP A 61 7.41 12.09 35.56
N GLU A 62 7.54 11.71 34.27
CA GLU A 62 7.42 10.29 33.90
C GLU A 62 8.76 9.54 33.74
N GLY A 63 9.88 10.12 34.13
CA GLY A 63 11.18 9.43 34.12
C GLY A 63 11.75 9.12 32.74
N TRP A 64 11.22 9.72 31.68
CA TRP A 64 11.73 9.67 30.32
C TRP A 64 12.42 10.99 29.93
N GLU A 65 13.37 10.91 29.04
CA GLU A 65 14.13 12.04 28.53
C GLU A 65 13.33 12.72 27.40
N ASP A 66 13.20 14.05 27.47
CA ASP A 66 12.47 14.85 26.48
C ASP A 66 13.40 15.24 25.34
N LEU A 67 13.43 14.42 24.29
CA LEU A 67 14.30 14.59 23.11
C LEU A 67 13.97 15.88 22.34
N ASP A 68 12.72 16.35 22.36
CA ASP A 68 12.33 17.58 21.67
C ASP A 68 13.02 18.81 22.25
N LYS A 69 13.43 18.76 23.53
CA LYS A 69 14.21 19.83 24.15
C LYS A 69 15.66 19.86 23.70
N ASP A 70 16.25 18.67 23.50
CA ASP A 70 17.62 18.54 23.04
C ASP A 70 17.75 19.02 21.59
N ASP A 71 16.69 18.84 20.81
CA ASP A 71 16.61 19.21 19.39
C ASP A 71 16.08 20.64 19.16
N ALA A 72 15.75 21.40 20.23
CA ALA A 72 15.12 22.72 20.13
C ALA A 72 15.94 23.75 19.36
N ASP A 73 17.28 23.64 19.38
CA ASP A 73 18.20 24.56 18.72
C ASP A 73 18.50 24.17 17.24
N ASP A 74 18.06 22.98 16.79
CA ASP A 74 18.25 22.53 15.40
C ASP A 74 16.96 22.74 14.57
N PRO A 75 16.93 23.71 13.64
CA PRO A 75 15.76 23.97 12.79
C PRO A 75 15.36 22.78 11.90
N LEU A 76 16.28 21.84 11.64
CA LEU A 76 16.01 20.67 10.81
C LEU A 76 15.16 19.61 11.54
N MET A 77 15.20 19.62 12.87
CA MET A 77 14.43 18.68 13.71
C MET A 77 12.97 19.13 13.90
N VAL A 78 12.64 20.39 13.59
CA VAL A 78 11.27 20.94 13.60
C VAL A 78 10.58 20.79 14.96
N ALA A 79 11.34 20.76 16.05
CA ALA A 79 10.87 20.50 17.41
C ALA A 79 9.72 21.44 17.85
N GLU A 80 9.69 22.68 17.37
CA GLU A 80 8.63 23.67 17.65
C GLU A 80 7.25 23.24 17.15
N TYR A 81 7.15 22.36 16.11
CA TYR A 81 5.89 21.91 15.51
C TYR A 81 5.49 20.49 15.91
N VAL A 82 6.24 19.81 16.76
CA VAL A 82 6.04 18.40 17.11
C VAL A 82 4.61 18.13 17.57
N GLU A 83 4.06 18.94 18.47
CA GLU A 83 2.70 18.75 18.99
C GLU A 83 1.64 18.90 17.89
N GLU A 84 1.80 19.88 16.99
CA GLU A 84 0.87 20.11 15.87
C GLU A 84 0.97 19.00 14.85
N ILE A 85 2.20 18.53 14.53
CA ILE A 85 2.46 17.43 13.59
C ILE A 85 1.79 16.16 14.13
N PHE A 86 2.01 15.78 15.38
CA PHE A 86 1.40 14.58 15.95
C PHE A 86 -0.11 14.67 16.08
N ALA A 87 -0.65 15.84 16.40
CA ALA A 87 -2.09 16.08 16.42
C ALA A 87 -2.70 15.87 15.01
N TYR A 88 -2.07 16.41 13.98
CA TYR A 88 -2.45 16.22 12.58
C TYR A 88 -2.35 14.77 12.16
N MET A 89 -1.23 14.09 12.46
CA MET A 89 -1.04 12.67 12.12
C MET A 89 -2.12 11.78 12.73
N ARG A 90 -2.48 11.99 14.02
CA ARG A 90 -3.59 11.28 14.68
C ARG A 90 -4.93 11.50 13.97
N GLN A 91 -5.16 12.71 13.48
CA GLN A 91 -6.39 13.03 12.74
C GLN A 91 -6.44 12.35 11.37
N VAL A 92 -5.30 12.31 10.66
CA VAL A 92 -5.18 11.68 9.34
C VAL A 92 -5.21 10.15 9.44
N GLU A 93 -4.66 9.58 10.52
CA GLU A 93 -4.66 8.14 10.80
C GLU A 93 -6.05 7.54 10.62
N MET A 94 -7.08 8.16 11.23
CA MET A 94 -8.47 7.69 11.14
C MET A 94 -9.03 7.68 9.72
N GLN A 95 -8.55 8.56 8.84
CA GLN A 95 -8.98 8.64 7.44
C GLN A 95 -8.25 7.62 6.55
N CYS A 96 -7.05 7.23 6.96
CA CYS A 96 -6.18 6.32 6.22
C CYS A 96 -6.25 4.87 6.73
N MET A 97 -7.11 4.60 7.74
CA MET A 97 -7.25 3.27 8.32
C MET A 97 -8.03 2.34 7.38
N PRO A 98 -7.52 1.11 7.12
CA PRO A 98 -8.28 0.10 6.37
C PRO A 98 -9.49 -0.40 7.19
N ASN A 99 -10.47 -0.95 6.52
CA ASN A 99 -11.58 -1.62 7.21
C ASN A 99 -11.08 -2.92 7.86
N GLY A 100 -11.11 -3.02 9.20
CA GLY A 100 -10.63 -4.21 9.93
C GLY A 100 -11.32 -5.52 9.56
N SER A 101 -12.51 -5.47 8.98
CA SER A 101 -13.30 -6.64 8.58
C SER A 101 -13.23 -6.94 7.07
N TYR A 102 -12.35 -6.30 6.33
CA TYR A 102 -12.32 -6.42 4.87
C TYR A 102 -12.11 -7.85 4.36
N MET A 103 -11.43 -8.69 5.13
CA MET A 103 -11.18 -10.07 4.73
C MET A 103 -12.48 -10.89 4.59
N ASN A 104 -13.55 -10.51 5.29
CA ASN A 104 -14.85 -11.17 5.17
C ASN A 104 -15.50 -10.92 3.80
N LEU A 105 -15.06 -9.89 3.07
CA LEU A 105 -15.54 -9.54 1.74
C LEU A 105 -14.73 -10.22 0.63
N GLN A 106 -13.55 -10.75 0.96
CA GLN A 106 -12.67 -11.44 0.02
C GLN A 106 -13.14 -12.89 -0.14
N ARG A 107 -13.30 -13.35 -1.41
CA ARG A 107 -13.77 -14.72 -1.70
C ARG A 107 -12.61 -15.72 -1.71
N ASP A 108 -11.50 -15.33 -2.33
CA ASP A 108 -10.36 -16.20 -2.61
C ASP A 108 -9.19 -15.97 -1.64
N LEU A 109 -9.33 -15.02 -0.70
CA LEU A 109 -8.27 -14.65 0.23
C LEU A 109 -8.70 -14.95 1.68
N ASN A 110 -7.69 -15.10 2.53
CA ASN A 110 -7.84 -15.20 3.97
C ASN A 110 -6.63 -14.56 4.68
N TRP A 111 -6.71 -14.43 6.01
CA TRP A 111 -5.64 -13.81 6.80
C TRP A 111 -4.30 -14.53 6.67
N HIS A 112 -4.29 -15.85 6.48
CA HIS A 112 -3.07 -16.62 6.28
C HIS A 112 -2.36 -16.19 4.98
N LEU A 113 -3.09 -16.07 3.88
CA LEU A 113 -2.53 -15.62 2.58
C LEU A 113 -2.01 -14.18 2.65
N ARG A 114 -2.69 -13.31 3.41
CA ARG A 114 -2.15 -11.98 3.70
C ARG A 114 -0.84 -12.07 4.50
N GLY A 115 -0.75 -12.99 5.47
CA GLY A 115 0.48 -13.24 6.22
C GLY A 115 1.64 -13.65 5.29
N VAL A 116 1.40 -14.59 4.39
CA VAL A 116 2.39 -15.02 3.38
C VAL A 116 2.84 -13.85 2.50
N LEU A 117 1.90 -12.99 2.07
CA LEU A 117 2.26 -11.78 1.32
C LEU A 117 3.11 -10.82 2.16
N ALA A 118 2.75 -10.61 3.43
CA ALA A 118 3.51 -9.72 4.33
C ALA A 118 4.93 -10.24 4.54
N ASP A 119 5.13 -11.52 4.77
CA ASP A 119 6.46 -12.14 4.91
C ASP A 119 7.29 -11.92 3.63
N TRP A 120 6.69 -12.15 2.46
CA TRP A 120 7.37 -11.90 1.19
C TRP A 120 7.71 -10.41 0.99
N LEU A 121 6.85 -9.48 1.40
CA LEU A 121 7.13 -8.04 1.36
C LEU A 121 8.28 -7.65 2.30
N ILE A 122 8.34 -8.24 3.50
CA ILE A 122 9.44 -8.02 4.45
C ILE A 122 10.78 -8.46 3.85
N GLU A 123 10.82 -9.66 3.23
CA GLU A 123 12.02 -10.13 2.56
C GLU A 123 12.44 -9.24 1.39
N THR A 124 11.48 -8.81 0.57
CA THR A 124 11.73 -7.93 -0.58
C THR A 124 12.21 -6.55 -0.14
N HIS A 125 11.58 -5.98 0.88
CA HIS A 125 11.98 -4.75 1.53
C HIS A 125 13.44 -4.82 2.02
N ALA A 126 13.82 -5.89 2.72
CA ALA A 126 15.16 -6.11 3.20
C ALA A 126 16.19 -6.26 2.05
N LYS A 127 15.84 -6.98 0.96
CA LYS A 127 16.68 -7.11 -0.24
C LYS A 127 16.95 -5.76 -0.91
N PHE A 128 15.97 -4.89 -0.97
CA PHE A 128 16.12 -3.55 -1.54
C PHE A 128 16.72 -2.53 -0.56
N ARG A 129 16.87 -2.90 0.71
CA ARG A 129 17.37 -2.01 1.80
C ARG A 129 16.54 -0.73 1.92
N LEU A 130 15.22 -0.88 1.86
CA LEU A 130 14.29 0.23 1.99
C LEU A 130 14.13 0.64 3.46
N LEU A 131 13.61 1.85 3.68
CA LEU A 131 13.32 2.36 5.01
C LEU A 131 12.16 1.61 5.66
N PRO A 132 12.13 1.46 6.99
CA PRO A 132 11.00 0.82 7.71
C PRO A 132 9.65 1.45 7.37
N GLU A 133 9.61 2.77 7.21
CA GLU A 133 8.41 3.55 6.86
C GLU A 133 7.83 3.09 5.52
N THR A 134 8.70 2.78 4.56
CA THR A 134 8.30 2.25 3.24
C THR A 134 7.54 0.93 3.37
N LEU A 135 7.98 0.03 4.26
CA LEU A 135 7.28 -1.24 4.50
C LEU A 135 5.91 -1.02 5.13
N PHE A 136 5.82 -0.20 6.18
CA PHE A 136 4.56 0.09 6.85
C PHE A 136 3.56 0.76 5.91
N LEU A 137 4.03 1.71 5.09
CA LEU A 137 3.19 2.36 4.08
C LEU A 137 2.71 1.34 3.03
N ALA A 138 3.58 0.43 2.56
CA ALA A 138 3.22 -0.59 1.60
C ALA A 138 2.11 -1.51 2.16
N LEU A 139 2.24 -1.98 3.40
CA LEU A 139 1.22 -2.80 4.06
C LEU A 139 -0.12 -2.04 4.24
N ASN A 140 -0.06 -0.76 4.59
CA ASN A 140 -1.25 0.08 4.67
C ASN A 140 -1.96 0.21 3.31
N ILE A 141 -1.19 0.43 2.23
CA ILE A 141 -1.73 0.51 0.86
C ILE A 141 -2.39 -0.82 0.46
N VAL A 142 -1.75 -1.97 0.75
CA VAL A 142 -2.32 -3.31 0.49
C VAL A 142 -3.66 -3.45 1.20
N ASP A 143 -3.71 -3.19 2.51
CA ASP A 143 -4.92 -3.39 3.31
C ASP A 143 -6.05 -2.43 2.89
N ARG A 144 -5.73 -1.20 2.56
CA ARG A 144 -6.71 -0.22 2.03
C ARG A 144 -7.23 -0.64 0.66
N PHE A 145 -6.36 -1.14 -0.23
CA PHE A 145 -6.78 -1.64 -1.53
C PHE A 145 -7.71 -2.86 -1.38
N LEU A 146 -7.33 -3.84 -0.54
CA LEU A 146 -8.14 -5.03 -0.26
C LEU A 146 -9.45 -4.70 0.47
N SER A 147 -9.51 -3.58 1.18
CA SER A 147 -10.75 -3.06 1.79
C SER A 147 -11.74 -2.53 0.76
N MET A 148 -11.26 -2.16 -0.43
CA MET A 148 -12.07 -1.54 -1.49
C MET A 148 -12.33 -2.45 -2.69
N ARG A 149 -11.54 -3.51 -2.87
CA ARG A 149 -11.57 -4.39 -4.03
C ARG A 149 -11.42 -5.85 -3.65
N THR A 150 -12.26 -6.69 -4.22
CA THR A 150 -12.08 -8.14 -4.20
C THR A 150 -11.12 -8.55 -5.31
N ILE A 151 -10.19 -9.44 -5.02
CA ILE A 151 -9.21 -9.93 -5.99
C ILE A 151 -9.06 -11.44 -5.91
N SER A 152 -8.62 -12.06 -7.01
CA SER A 152 -8.22 -13.47 -7.02
C SER A 152 -6.85 -13.66 -6.38
N LEU A 153 -6.58 -14.86 -5.88
CA LEU A 153 -5.28 -15.23 -5.30
C LEU A 153 -4.12 -14.95 -6.25
N SER A 154 -4.30 -15.19 -7.56
CA SER A 154 -3.28 -14.96 -8.60
C SER A 154 -2.83 -13.48 -8.71
N LYS A 155 -3.65 -12.53 -8.26
CA LYS A 155 -3.32 -11.10 -8.29
C LYS A 155 -2.76 -10.56 -6.97
N LEU A 156 -2.73 -11.38 -5.93
CA LEU A 156 -2.33 -10.91 -4.58
C LEU A 156 -0.89 -10.41 -4.55
N GLN A 157 0.04 -11.13 -5.16
CA GLN A 157 1.44 -10.72 -5.26
C GLN A 157 1.61 -9.42 -6.07
N LEU A 158 0.84 -9.27 -7.17
CA LEU A 158 0.85 -8.04 -7.96
C LEU A 158 0.41 -6.83 -7.13
N VAL A 159 -0.62 -6.98 -6.31
CA VAL A 159 -1.05 -5.91 -5.39
C VAL A 159 0.07 -5.58 -4.41
N GLY A 160 0.73 -6.58 -3.83
CA GLY A 160 1.82 -6.37 -2.89
C GLY A 160 3.02 -5.65 -3.52
N VAL A 161 3.51 -6.12 -4.66
CA VAL A 161 4.65 -5.51 -5.34
C VAL A 161 4.35 -4.08 -5.80
N THR A 162 3.13 -3.84 -6.28
CA THR A 162 2.70 -2.50 -6.70
C THR A 162 2.61 -1.56 -5.50
N ALA A 163 2.07 -2.03 -4.37
CA ALA A 163 2.00 -1.25 -3.14
C ALA A 163 3.41 -0.88 -2.62
N LEU A 164 4.35 -1.84 -2.63
CA LEU A 164 5.73 -1.58 -2.24
C LEU A 164 6.41 -0.57 -3.18
N PHE A 165 6.16 -0.67 -4.49
CA PHE A 165 6.69 0.29 -5.47
C PHE A 165 6.14 1.70 -5.26
N ILE A 166 4.83 1.84 -4.97
CA ILE A 166 4.22 3.13 -4.67
C ILE A 166 4.82 3.71 -3.38
N ALA A 167 4.93 2.90 -2.33
CA ALA A 167 5.50 3.30 -1.07
C ALA A 167 6.97 3.74 -1.21
N ALA A 168 7.78 2.98 -1.95
CA ALA A 168 9.17 3.32 -2.23
C ALA A 168 9.30 4.65 -2.99
N LYS A 169 8.41 4.93 -3.93
CA LYS A 169 8.39 6.23 -4.63
C LYS A 169 8.04 7.40 -3.71
N TYR A 170 7.30 7.15 -2.65
CA TYR A 170 6.86 8.18 -1.72
C TYR A 170 7.90 8.46 -0.64
N GLU A 171 8.48 7.41 -0.04
CA GLU A 171 9.35 7.52 1.14
C GLU A 171 10.84 7.58 0.80
N GLU A 172 11.28 6.89 -0.27
CA GLU A 172 12.71 6.76 -0.55
C GLU A 172 13.25 7.94 -1.36
N VAL A 173 14.45 8.38 -1.00
CA VAL A 173 15.17 9.38 -1.81
C VAL A 173 15.53 8.81 -3.18
N LEU A 174 15.95 7.56 -3.23
CA LEU A 174 16.29 6.82 -4.45
C LEU A 174 15.43 5.56 -4.55
N CYS A 175 14.31 5.65 -5.25
CA CYS A 175 13.43 4.51 -5.49
C CYS A 175 14.09 3.49 -6.44
N PRO A 176 14.08 2.18 -6.13
CA PRO A 176 14.50 1.16 -7.06
C PRO A 176 13.71 1.22 -8.38
N SER A 177 14.35 0.81 -9.49
CA SER A 177 13.70 0.83 -10.81
C SER A 177 12.55 -0.19 -10.90
N ILE A 178 11.61 0.05 -11.80
CA ILE A 178 10.50 -0.87 -12.06
C ILE A 178 11.02 -2.27 -12.45
N GLN A 179 12.14 -2.36 -13.17
CA GLN A 179 12.76 -3.63 -13.55
C GLN A 179 13.16 -4.46 -12.33
N ASN A 180 13.62 -3.82 -11.26
CA ASN A 180 13.97 -4.51 -10.02
C ASN A 180 12.73 -5.13 -9.36
N PHE A 181 11.61 -4.41 -9.34
CA PHE A 181 10.33 -4.92 -8.83
C PHE A 181 9.78 -6.06 -9.69
N MET A 182 9.88 -5.95 -11.03
CA MET A 182 9.49 -7.03 -11.94
C MET A 182 10.35 -8.28 -11.75
N TYR A 183 11.65 -8.11 -11.55
CA TYR A 183 12.58 -9.22 -11.28
C TYR A 183 12.22 -9.99 -10.02
N VAL A 184 11.89 -9.30 -8.93
CA VAL A 184 11.49 -9.93 -7.65
C VAL A 184 10.15 -10.64 -7.77
N ALA A 185 9.28 -10.22 -8.70
CA ALA A 185 8.00 -10.85 -9.00
C ALA A 185 8.12 -11.95 -10.08
N ASP A 186 9.35 -12.47 -10.35
CA ASP A 186 9.67 -13.51 -11.34
C ASP A 186 9.17 -13.19 -12.77
N GLY A 187 9.00 -11.90 -13.08
CA GLY A 187 8.52 -11.47 -14.41
C GLY A 187 7.11 -11.96 -14.74
N GLY A 188 6.32 -12.33 -13.75
CA GLY A 188 4.97 -12.88 -13.92
C GLY A 188 3.91 -11.84 -14.32
N TYR A 189 4.32 -10.56 -14.47
CA TYR A 189 3.42 -9.45 -14.76
C TYR A 189 3.98 -8.52 -15.84
#